data_79b2d9fad336bbc1297f6367f353539e
#
_entry.id   79b2d9fad336bbc1297f6367f353539e
#
_cell.length_a   1.000
_cell.length_b   1.000
_cell.length_c   1.000
_cell.angle_alpha   90.00
_cell.angle_beta   90.00
_cell.angle_gamma   90.00
#
_symmetry.space_group_name_H-M   'P 1'
#
loop_
_entity.id
_entity.type
_entity.pdbx_description
1 polymer ?
#
loop_
_entity_poly.entity_id
_entity_poly.type
_entity_poly.pdbx_seq_one_letter_code
_entity_poly.pdbx_strand_id
1 'polypeptide(L)'
;MNVPLPLRVGTQADADSAAPRLREIPYNYTSFADREIVIRLLGARAWELLSKLREERRTGRSARMLYEVLGDIWVVQRNPYLEDDLLGNRDRREALIGALRHRLAEIEKRRQGNEAVAQLLAAAHGAVDRFASGFEATAALRAKVLRALSRHTRRDNICFDGLARVSHVTDATDWRVEYPFVVLCPDTEEEIPGLVKDCIALDLTIIPRGGGTGYTGGAVPLDARSAVINTEKLDRLAVPQELTLPGTDRPHATIQCGAGVVTRRVMAHVVAAAAAR
;
A
#
# COMPACT_ATOMS: atom_id res chain seq x y z
N MET A 1 -22.83 12.46 -15.60
CA MET A 1 -22.63 11.22 -16.38
C MET A 1 -21.64 10.38 -15.61
N ASN A 2 -22.13 9.33 -14.94
CA ASN A 2 -21.29 8.35 -14.26
C ASN A 2 -20.69 7.42 -15.29
N VAL A 3 -19.40 7.51 -15.54
CA VAL A 3 -18.65 6.46 -16.22
C VAL A 3 -18.19 5.50 -15.13
N PRO A 4 -18.70 4.25 -15.07
CA PRO A 4 -18.16 3.26 -14.15
C PRO A 4 -16.74 2.91 -14.60
N LEU A 5 -15.78 3.08 -13.70
CA LEU A 5 -14.45 2.49 -13.86
C LEU A 5 -14.63 0.99 -14.03
N PRO A 6 -14.05 0.37 -15.08
CA PRO A 6 -14.12 -1.07 -15.22
C PRO A 6 -13.34 -1.72 -14.09
N LEU A 7 -14.06 -2.29 -13.12
CA LEU A 7 -13.52 -3.37 -12.32
C LEU A 7 -13.11 -4.46 -13.31
N ARG A 8 -11.82 -4.64 -13.54
CA ARG A 8 -11.30 -5.83 -14.21
C ARG A 8 -11.55 -7.01 -13.27
N VAL A 9 -12.76 -7.55 -13.34
CA VAL A 9 -13.02 -8.88 -12.83
C VAL A 9 -12.31 -9.81 -13.82
N GLY A 10 -11.23 -10.44 -13.35
CA GLY A 10 -10.49 -11.41 -14.15
C GLY A 10 -11.44 -12.50 -14.63
N THR A 11 -11.39 -12.85 -15.90
CA THR A 11 -12.13 -13.98 -16.47
C THR A 11 -11.52 -15.30 -15.96
N GLN A 12 -12.27 -16.41 -16.05
CA GLN A 12 -11.77 -17.75 -15.67
C GLN A 12 -10.44 -18.11 -16.33
N ALA A 13 -10.15 -17.56 -17.51
CA ALA A 13 -8.86 -17.68 -18.20
C ALA A 13 -7.70 -16.98 -17.47
N ASP A 14 -7.98 -15.96 -16.64
CA ASP A 14 -7.00 -15.29 -15.82
C ASP A 14 -6.68 -16.08 -14.54
N ALA A 15 -7.50 -17.05 -14.15
CA ALA A 15 -7.26 -17.91 -13.00
C ALA A 15 -6.07 -18.87 -13.23
N ASP A 16 -5.82 -19.27 -14.47
CA ASP A 16 -4.62 -20.01 -14.91
C ASP A 16 -3.45 -19.09 -15.27
N SER A 17 -3.68 -17.78 -15.30
CA SER A 17 -2.63 -16.81 -15.55
C SER A 17 -1.67 -16.77 -14.35
N ALA A 18 -0.41 -16.49 -14.62
CA ALA A 18 0.60 -16.27 -13.60
C ALA A 18 0.42 -14.93 -12.85
N ALA A 19 -0.72 -14.27 -13.03
CA ALA A 19 -1.02 -13.01 -12.39
C ALA A 19 -1.10 -13.17 -10.85
N PRO A 20 -0.54 -12.23 -10.08
CA PRO A 20 -0.59 -12.28 -8.64
C PRO A 20 -2.03 -12.09 -8.15
N ARG A 21 -2.38 -12.78 -7.08
CA ARG A 21 -3.69 -12.62 -6.43
C ARG A 21 -3.80 -11.26 -5.76
N LEU A 22 -5.03 -10.69 -5.71
CA LEU A 22 -5.27 -9.39 -5.11
C LEU A 22 -5.19 -9.36 -3.57
N ARG A 23 -5.34 -10.51 -2.92
CA ARG A 23 -5.44 -10.59 -1.47
C ARG A 23 -4.21 -11.25 -0.86
N GLU A 24 -3.12 -10.53 -0.68
CA GLU A 24 -1.88 -11.24 -0.41
C GLU A 24 -0.80 -10.53 0.40
N ILE A 25 -1.13 -9.60 1.29
CA ILE A 25 -0.19 -9.29 2.36
C ILE A 25 -0.50 -10.24 3.52
N PRO A 26 0.34 -11.28 3.78
CA PRO A 26 0.16 -12.13 4.95
C PRO A 26 0.42 -11.33 6.22
N TYR A 27 0.02 -11.85 7.37
CA TYR A 27 0.37 -11.27 8.68
C TYR A 27 1.88 -11.10 8.86
N ASN A 28 2.66 -12.01 8.29
CA ASN A 28 4.09 -11.89 8.13
C ASN A 28 4.36 -11.31 6.73
N TYR A 29 4.85 -10.10 6.65
CA TYR A 29 5.13 -9.34 5.40
C TYR A 29 5.99 -10.09 4.39
N THR A 30 6.74 -11.08 4.84
CA THR A 30 7.75 -11.80 4.04
C THR A 30 7.29 -13.17 3.56
N SER A 31 6.15 -13.67 4.04
CA SER A 31 5.68 -15.02 3.73
C SER A 31 4.90 -15.06 2.44
N PHE A 32 5.63 -15.24 1.34
CA PHE A 32 5.07 -15.52 0.02
C PHE A 32 5.70 -16.78 -0.56
N ALA A 33 4.95 -17.46 -1.42
CA ALA A 33 5.53 -18.59 -2.17
C ALA A 33 6.58 -18.08 -3.17
N ASP A 34 7.66 -18.83 -3.34
CA ASP A 34 8.72 -18.52 -4.30
C ASP A 34 8.19 -18.22 -5.70
N ARG A 35 7.14 -18.93 -6.11
CA ARG A 35 6.44 -18.71 -7.38
C ARG A 35 5.94 -17.28 -7.52
N GLU A 36 5.25 -16.76 -6.52
CA GLU A 36 4.68 -15.41 -6.54
C GLU A 36 5.77 -14.34 -6.55
N ILE A 37 6.83 -14.54 -5.79
CA ILE A 37 7.98 -13.62 -5.77
C ILE A 37 8.65 -13.57 -7.15
N VAL A 38 8.92 -14.72 -7.75
CA VAL A 38 9.55 -14.81 -9.07
C VAL A 38 8.66 -14.15 -10.13
N ILE A 39 7.37 -14.47 -10.16
CA ILE A 39 6.43 -13.92 -11.16
C ILE A 39 6.31 -12.40 -11.01
N ARG A 40 6.20 -11.88 -9.81
CA ARG A 40 6.08 -10.44 -9.57
C ARG A 40 7.34 -9.66 -9.95
N LEU A 41 8.50 -10.20 -9.67
CA LEU A 41 9.76 -9.50 -9.89
C LEU A 41 10.33 -9.72 -11.29
N LEU A 42 10.22 -10.94 -11.82
CA LEU A 42 10.84 -11.36 -13.08
C LEU A 42 9.85 -11.67 -14.22
N GLY A 43 8.57 -11.87 -13.90
CA GLY A 43 7.54 -12.27 -14.84
C GLY A 43 7.33 -13.79 -14.95
N ALA A 44 6.21 -14.20 -15.56
CA ALA A 44 5.79 -15.60 -15.69
C ALA A 44 6.83 -16.47 -16.42
N ARG A 45 7.45 -15.94 -17.46
CA ARG A 45 8.48 -16.64 -18.25
C ARG A 45 9.66 -17.07 -17.39
N ALA A 46 10.08 -16.25 -16.42
CA ALA A 46 11.16 -16.61 -15.50
C ALA A 46 10.77 -17.81 -14.62
N TRP A 47 9.53 -17.88 -14.17
CA TRP A 47 9.04 -19.03 -13.41
C TRP A 47 9.05 -20.32 -14.25
N GLU A 48 8.62 -20.28 -15.51
CA GLU A 48 8.68 -21.43 -16.42
C GLU A 48 10.13 -21.94 -16.61
N LEU A 49 11.08 -21.01 -16.84
CA LEU A 49 12.49 -21.36 -16.98
C LEU A 49 13.07 -21.99 -15.71
N LEU A 50 12.73 -21.43 -14.53
CA LEU A 50 13.17 -22.00 -13.23
C LEU A 50 12.57 -23.39 -12.98
N SER A 51 11.28 -23.57 -13.32
CA SER A 51 10.61 -24.86 -13.18
C SER A 51 11.27 -25.93 -14.06
N LYS A 52 11.55 -25.60 -15.33
CA LYS A 52 12.27 -26.49 -16.24
C LYS A 52 13.67 -26.87 -15.75
N LEU A 53 14.45 -25.88 -15.28
CA LEU A 53 15.79 -26.15 -14.69
C LEU A 53 15.70 -27.02 -13.44
N ARG A 54 14.62 -26.90 -12.65
CA ARG A 54 14.37 -27.74 -11.48
C ARG A 54 14.08 -29.20 -11.88
N GLU A 55 13.22 -29.40 -12.87
CA GLU A 55 12.91 -30.73 -13.42
C GLU A 55 14.16 -31.43 -13.98
N GLU A 56 15.02 -30.69 -14.67
CA GLU A 56 16.31 -31.16 -15.19
C GLU A 56 17.39 -31.36 -14.09
N ARG A 57 17.04 -31.12 -12.81
CA ARG A 57 17.99 -31.15 -11.67
C ARG A 57 19.20 -30.23 -11.84
N ARG A 58 19.06 -29.17 -12.61
CA ARG A 58 20.10 -28.15 -12.86
C ARG A 58 20.02 -26.95 -11.93
N THR A 59 19.32 -27.11 -10.85
CA THR A 59 19.23 -26.10 -9.79
C THR A 59 20.22 -26.48 -8.68
N GLY A 60 20.77 -25.49 -8.03
CA GLY A 60 21.71 -25.71 -6.96
C GLY A 60 22.05 -24.40 -6.29
N ARG A 61 23.31 -24.15 -5.99
CA ARG A 61 23.78 -22.93 -5.34
C ARG A 61 23.37 -21.65 -6.09
N SER A 62 23.37 -21.66 -7.43
CA SER A 62 22.98 -20.52 -8.25
C SER A 62 21.50 -20.19 -8.10
N ALA A 63 20.61 -21.18 -8.10
CA ALA A 63 19.19 -20.96 -7.86
C ALA A 63 18.94 -20.41 -6.44
N ARG A 64 19.61 -20.96 -5.42
CA ARG A 64 19.52 -20.46 -4.06
C ARG A 64 19.92 -18.99 -3.97
N MET A 65 21.04 -18.59 -4.57
CA MET A 65 21.47 -17.19 -4.59
C MET A 65 20.48 -16.29 -5.33
N LEU A 66 19.85 -16.77 -6.41
CA LEU A 66 18.79 -16.01 -7.10
C LEU A 66 17.60 -15.79 -6.19
N TYR A 67 17.11 -16.82 -5.49
CA TYR A 67 16.02 -16.66 -4.52
C TYR A 67 16.38 -15.73 -3.37
N GLU A 68 17.62 -15.73 -2.91
CA GLU A 68 18.11 -14.78 -1.90
C GLU A 68 18.05 -13.34 -2.42
N VAL A 69 18.45 -13.08 -3.68
CA VAL A 69 18.34 -11.76 -4.31
C VAL A 69 16.89 -11.30 -4.41
N LEU A 70 16.01 -12.17 -4.89
CA LEU A 70 14.59 -11.85 -5.04
C LEU A 70 13.89 -11.69 -3.69
N GLY A 71 14.27 -12.51 -2.71
CA GLY A 71 13.76 -12.44 -1.35
C GLY A 71 14.14 -11.12 -0.66
N ASP A 72 15.38 -10.68 -0.78
CA ASP A 72 15.83 -9.41 -0.20
C ASP A 72 15.08 -8.23 -0.81
N ILE A 73 14.90 -8.19 -2.14
CA ILE A 73 14.08 -7.16 -2.81
C ILE A 73 12.63 -7.21 -2.29
N TRP A 74 12.05 -8.41 -2.23
CA TRP A 74 10.68 -8.63 -1.78
C TRP A 74 10.45 -8.14 -0.36
N VAL A 75 11.34 -8.50 0.57
CA VAL A 75 11.27 -8.12 1.98
C VAL A 75 11.27 -6.60 2.13
N VAL A 76 12.13 -5.90 1.42
CA VAL A 76 12.19 -4.43 1.48
C VAL A 76 10.92 -3.81 0.92
N GLN A 77 10.47 -4.25 -0.27
CA GLN A 77 9.27 -3.72 -0.91
C GLN A 77 7.97 -3.98 -0.14
N ARG A 78 7.96 -5.03 0.67
CA ARG A 78 6.79 -5.42 1.48
C ARG A 78 6.93 -5.07 2.96
N ASN A 79 7.94 -4.30 3.34
CA ASN A 79 8.15 -3.83 4.70
C ASN A 79 8.39 -2.31 4.72
N PRO A 80 7.36 -1.51 5.02
CA PRO A 80 7.46 -0.05 5.05
C PRO A 80 8.54 0.51 5.96
N TYR A 81 8.88 -0.20 7.05
CA TYR A 81 9.95 0.23 7.96
C TYR A 81 11.34 0.09 7.32
N LEU A 82 11.58 -1.03 6.59
CA LEU A 82 12.84 -1.23 5.87
C LEU A 82 12.96 -0.28 4.68
N GLU A 83 11.87 -0.04 3.96
CA GLU A 83 11.85 0.94 2.88
C GLU A 83 12.21 2.33 3.40
N ASP A 84 11.62 2.77 4.51
CA ASP A 84 11.90 4.08 5.11
C ASP A 84 13.35 4.20 5.60
N ASP A 85 13.88 3.15 6.24
CA ASP A 85 15.28 3.12 6.66
C ASP A 85 16.23 3.28 5.46
N LEU A 86 15.99 2.55 4.39
CA LEU A 86 16.82 2.60 3.18
C LEU A 86 16.61 3.90 2.36
N LEU A 87 15.46 4.54 2.45
CA LEU A 87 15.24 5.88 1.89
C LEU A 87 16.07 6.92 2.64
N GLY A 88 16.13 6.82 3.97
CA GLY A 88 16.87 7.73 4.84
C GLY A 88 18.38 7.47 4.91
N ASN A 89 18.83 6.26 4.62
CA ASN A 89 20.22 5.84 4.76
C ASN A 89 20.82 5.37 3.43
N ARG A 90 21.53 6.31 2.77
CA ARG A 90 22.14 6.07 1.47
C ARG A 90 23.18 4.95 1.50
N ASP A 91 24.05 4.93 2.51
CA ASP A 91 25.16 3.97 2.56
C ASP A 91 24.63 2.53 2.74
N ARG A 92 23.62 2.35 3.57
CA ARG A 92 22.95 1.05 3.73
C ARG A 92 22.26 0.60 2.44
N ARG A 93 21.60 1.52 1.75
CA ARG A 93 20.95 1.27 0.46
C ARG A 93 21.98 0.86 -0.60
N GLU A 94 23.08 1.58 -0.73
CA GLU A 94 24.15 1.27 -1.68
C GLU A 94 24.83 -0.08 -1.34
N ALA A 95 25.04 -0.36 -0.08
CA ALA A 95 25.58 -1.65 0.37
C ALA A 95 24.64 -2.82 0.01
N LEU A 96 23.34 -2.67 0.22
CA LEU A 96 22.36 -3.69 -0.17
C LEU A 96 22.37 -3.91 -1.69
N ILE A 97 22.26 -2.84 -2.49
CA ILE A 97 22.27 -2.94 -3.96
C ILE A 97 23.56 -3.58 -4.45
N GLY A 98 24.71 -3.20 -3.88
CA GLY A 98 26.01 -3.82 -4.17
C GLY A 98 26.03 -5.31 -3.88
N ALA A 99 25.49 -5.75 -2.75
CA ALA A 99 25.39 -7.16 -2.39
C ALA A 99 24.48 -7.96 -3.35
N LEU A 100 23.35 -7.39 -3.77
CA LEU A 100 22.45 -8.00 -4.76
C LEU A 100 23.18 -8.21 -6.09
N ARG A 101 23.84 -7.18 -6.61
CA ARG A 101 24.60 -7.24 -7.86
C ARG A 101 25.78 -8.23 -7.77
N HIS A 102 26.47 -8.28 -6.63
CA HIS A 102 27.53 -9.25 -6.40
C HIS A 102 27.03 -10.69 -6.50
N ARG A 103 25.90 -11.03 -5.87
CA ARG A 103 25.30 -12.37 -5.97
C ARG A 103 24.94 -12.73 -7.41
N LEU A 104 24.38 -11.79 -8.19
CA LEU A 104 24.09 -12.05 -9.61
C LEU A 104 25.37 -12.29 -10.42
N ALA A 105 26.44 -11.55 -10.18
CA ALA A 105 27.74 -11.77 -10.80
C ALA A 105 28.33 -13.17 -10.45
N GLU A 106 28.12 -13.63 -9.22
CA GLU A 106 28.54 -14.98 -8.82
C GLU A 106 27.73 -16.11 -9.53
N ILE A 107 26.46 -15.86 -9.87
CA ILE A 107 25.66 -16.78 -10.69
C ILE A 107 26.19 -16.78 -12.12
N GLU A 108 26.50 -15.61 -12.69
CA GLU A 108 27.03 -15.48 -14.04
C GLU A 108 28.32 -16.27 -14.23
N LYS A 109 29.26 -16.22 -13.27
CA LYS A 109 30.51 -17.05 -13.29
C LYS A 109 30.26 -18.55 -13.40
N ARG A 110 29.10 -19.03 -12.95
CA ARG A 110 28.71 -20.45 -12.92
C ARG A 110 27.77 -20.84 -14.06
N ARG A 111 27.44 -19.93 -14.94
CA ARG A 111 26.43 -20.13 -15.99
C ARG A 111 26.81 -21.20 -17.02
N GLN A 112 28.12 -21.38 -17.32
CA GLN A 112 28.65 -22.37 -18.25
C GLN A 112 27.94 -22.37 -19.62
N GLY A 113 27.58 -21.21 -20.14
CA GLY A 113 26.90 -21.08 -21.43
C GLY A 113 25.40 -21.44 -21.45
N ASN A 114 24.80 -21.72 -20.29
CA ASN A 114 23.38 -22.04 -20.21
C ASN A 114 22.50 -20.82 -20.54
N GLU A 115 21.79 -20.88 -21.64
CA GLU A 115 20.96 -19.78 -22.15
C GLU A 115 19.75 -19.47 -21.26
N ALA A 116 19.12 -20.50 -20.65
CA ALA A 116 18.01 -20.28 -19.72
C ALA A 116 18.48 -19.50 -18.47
N VAL A 117 19.69 -19.79 -17.97
CA VAL A 117 20.29 -19.04 -16.86
C VAL A 117 20.62 -17.60 -17.29
N ALA A 118 21.07 -17.38 -18.54
CA ALA A 118 21.33 -16.04 -19.05
C ALA A 118 20.05 -15.18 -19.07
N GLN A 119 18.92 -15.73 -19.55
CA GLN A 119 17.64 -15.05 -19.56
C GLN A 119 17.14 -14.71 -18.13
N LEU A 120 17.29 -15.63 -17.19
CA LEU A 120 16.97 -15.41 -15.80
C LEU A 120 17.83 -14.31 -15.16
N LEU A 121 19.13 -14.30 -15.44
CA LEU A 121 20.04 -13.27 -14.96
C LEU A 121 19.70 -11.91 -15.54
N ALA A 122 19.41 -11.82 -16.84
CA ALA A 122 19.00 -10.57 -17.48
C ALA A 122 17.72 -9.98 -16.80
N ALA A 123 16.74 -10.85 -16.54
CA ALA A 123 15.52 -10.45 -15.83
C ALA A 123 15.82 -10.01 -14.38
N ALA A 124 16.71 -10.72 -13.68
CA ALA A 124 17.11 -10.41 -12.31
C ALA A 124 17.90 -9.10 -12.21
N HIS A 125 18.82 -8.83 -13.13
CA HIS A 125 19.51 -7.54 -13.22
C HIS A 125 18.51 -6.42 -13.43
N GLY A 126 17.55 -6.57 -14.35
CA GLY A 126 16.49 -5.59 -14.55
C GLY A 126 15.62 -5.38 -13.29
N ALA A 127 15.37 -6.42 -12.49
CA ALA A 127 14.66 -6.29 -11.23
C ALA A 127 15.47 -5.51 -10.18
N VAL A 128 16.77 -5.78 -10.05
CA VAL A 128 17.68 -5.03 -9.16
C VAL A 128 17.78 -3.57 -9.57
N ASP A 129 17.84 -3.27 -10.87
CA ASP A 129 17.93 -1.89 -11.36
C ASP A 129 16.61 -1.12 -11.14
N ARG A 130 15.46 -1.75 -11.36
CA ARG A 130 14.15 -1.17 -11.01
C ARG A 130 14.03 -0.94 -9.50
N PHE A 131 14.49 -1.87 -8.69
CA PHE A 131 14.51 -1.73 -7.23
C PHE A 131 15.38 -0.56 -6.80
N ALA A 132 16.59 -0.44 -7.36
CA ALA A 132 17.52 0.64 -7.05
C ALA A 132 16.95 2.03 -7.43
N SER A 133 16.42 2.16 -8.65
CA SER A 133 15.82 3.43 -9.12
C SER A 133 14.51 3.78 -8.41
N GLY A 134 13.82 2.79 -7.87
CA GLY A 134 12.58 2.97 -7.12
C GLY A 134 12.73 3.87 -5.91
N PHE A 135 13.86 3.86 -5.23
CA PHE A 135 14.10 4.73 -4.05
C PHE A 135 14.13 6.21 -4.43
N GLU A 136 14.76 6.57 -5.54
CA GLU A 136 14.80 7.96 -6.01
C GLU A 136 13.41 8.41 -6.47
N ALA A 137 12.69 7.56 -7.18
CA ALA A 137 11.32 7.83 -7.61
C ALA A 137 10.38 8.03 -6.41
N THR A 138 10.48 7.18 -5.39
CA THR A 138 9.71 7.28 -4.15
C THR A 138 10.05 8.57 -3.40
N ALA A 139 11.32 8.90 -3.24
CA ALA A 139 11.75 10.13 -2.58
C ALA A 139 11.25 11.38 -3.31
N ALA A 140 11.36 11.41 -4.64
CA ALA A 140 10.87 12.51 -5.47
C ALA A 140 9.34 12.68 -5.35
N LEU A 141 8.59 11.56 -5.37
CA LEU A 141 7.14 11.60 -5.19
C LEU A 141 6.75 12.06 -3.78
N ARG A 142 7.41 11.56 -2.72
CA ARG A 142 7.18 12.04 -1.34
C ARG A 142 7.41 13.55 -1.22
N ALA A 143 8.50 14.07 -1.79
CA ALA A 143 8.78 15.51 -1.80
C ALA A 143 7.71 16.31 -2.55
N LYS A 144 7.23 15.81 -3.68
CA LYS A 144 6.15 16.43 -4.47
C LYS A 144 4.83 16.46 -3.70
N VAL A 145 4.45 15.32 -3.10
CA VAL A 145 3.22 15.19 -2.28
C VAL A 145 3.30 16.10 -1.06
N LEU A 146 4.40 16.07 -0.32
CA LEU A 146 4.58 16.91 0.85
C LEU A 146 4.43 18.41 0.51
N ARG A 147 5.07 18.87 -0.59
CA ARG A 147 4.96 20.27 -1.04
C ARG A 147 3.54 20.66 -1.42
N ALA A 148 2.80 19.79 -2.08
CA ALA A 148 1.44 20.07 -2.49
C ALA A 148 0.50 20.12 -1.28
N LEU A 149 0.52 19.08 -0.46
CA LEU A 149 -0.47 18.89 0.62
C LEU A 149 -0.21 19.80 1.84
N SER A 150 1.05 20.22 2.10
CA SER A 150 1.37 21.16 3.18
C SER A 150 0.74 22.56 3.01
N ARG A 151 0.11 22.84 1.88
CA ARG A 151 -0.68 24.06 1.67
C ARG A 151 -2.06 24.01 2.33
N HIS A 152 -2.53 22.82 2.65
CA HIS A 152 -3.88 22.56 3.14
C HIS A 152 -3.91 22.04 4.56
N THR A 153 -2.85 21.37 4.99
CA THR A 153 -2.74 20.79 6.33
C THR A 153 -1.32 20.95 6.89
N ARG A 154 -1.17 20.75 8.18
CA ARG A 154 0.16 20.77 8.83
C ARG A 154 1.01 19.61 8.31
N ARG A 155 2.33 19.82 8.27
CA ARG A 155 3.28 18.78 7.83
C ARG A 155 3.14 17.48 8.61
N ASP A 156 2.90 17.55 9.92
CA ASP A 156 2.76 16.40 10.81
C ASP A 156 1.51 15.57 10.53
N ASN A 157 0.58 16.11 9.74
CA ASN A 157 -0.62 15.41 9.28
C ASN A 157 -0.38 14.60 7.99
N ILE A 158 0.83 14.66 7.41
CA ILE A 158 1.21 13.98 6.17
C ILE A 158 2.25 12.90 6.51
N CYS A 159 1.78 11.69 6.75
CA CYS A 159 2.60 10.61 7.30
C CYS A 159 3.02 9.62 6.22
N PHE A 160 4.33 9.48 6.02
CA PHE A 160 4.92 8.48 5.11
C PHE A 160 5.57 7.32 5.86
N ASP A 161 5.68 7.43 7.16
CA ASP A 161 6.41 6.47 7.99
C ASP A 161 5.76 5.09 8.03
N GLY A 162 6.58 4.10 8.37
CA GLY A 162 6.18 2.70 8.38
C GLY A 162 5.02 2.41 9.35
N LEU A 163 4.96 3.09 10.50
CA LEU A 163 3.89 2.88 11.49
C LEU A 163 2.54 3.35 10.93
N ALA A 164 2.47 4.55 10.39
CA ALA A 164 1.25 5.08 9.78
C ALA A 164 0.77 4.18 8.63
N ARG A 165 1.67 3.77 7.76
CA ARG A 165 1.33 2.93 6.59
C ARG A 165 0.84 1.54 7.01
N VAL A 166 1.48 0.89 7.99
CA VAL A 166 1.10 -0.44 8.47
C VAL A 166 -0.23 -0.41 9.24
N SER A 167 -0.49 0.62 10.04
CA SER A 167 -1.75 0.73 10.78
C SER A 167 -2.97 1.02 9.90
N HIS A 168 -2.75 1.42 8.63
CA HIS A 168 -3.82 1.74 7.67
C HIS A 168 -3.90 0.76 6.49
N VAL A 169 -3.30 -0.42 6.60
CA VAL A 169 -3.26 -1.42 5.53
C VAL A 169 -4.50 -2.30 5.46
N THR A 170 -5.29 -2.36 6.52
CA THR A 170 -6.46 -3.25 6.64
C THR A 170 -7.65 -2.55 7.29
N ASP A 171 -8.83 -3.13 7.17
CA ASP A 171 -10.03 -2.83 7.93
C ASP A 171 -10.52 -4.09 8.67
N ALA A 172 -11.81 -4.16 9.08
CA ALA A 172 -12.34 -5.33 9.77
C ALA A 172 -12.55 -6.57 8.87
N THR A 173 -12.33 -6.46 7.56
CA THR A 173 -12.36 -7.62 6.65
C THR A 173 -11.11 -8.49 6.74
N ASP A 174 -10.07 -8.02 7.41
CA ASP A 174 -8.74 -8.63 7.42
C ASP A 174 -8.05 -8.68 6.04
N TRP A 175 -8.56 -7.96 5.07
CA TRP A 175 -7.90 -7.82 3.77
C TRP A 175 -6.69 -6.92 3.89
N ARG A 176 -5.59 -7.37 3.26
CA ARG A 176 -4.33 -6.63 3.13
C ARG A 176 -3.84 -6.79 1.70
N VAL A 177 -4.04 -5.76 0.89
CA VAL A 177 -3.68 -5.82 -0.53
C VAL A 177 -2.41 -5.05 -0.79
N GLU A 178 -2.37 -3.78 -0.38
CA GLU A 178 -1.20 -2.92 -0.57
C GLU A 178 -1.03 -1.94 0.60
N TYR A 179 0.19 -1.46 0.83
CA TYR A 179 0.43 -0.38 1.77
C TYR A 179 0.08 0.96 1.12
N PRO A 180 -0.57 1.88 1.85
CA PRO A 180 -0.80 3.22 1.32
C PRO A 180 0.54 3.92 1.11
N PHE A 181 0.60 4.80 0.11
CA PHE A 181 1.76 5.66 -0.11
C PHE A 181 1.91 6.71 1.00
N VAL A 182 0.79 7.28 1.41
CA VAL A 182 0.70 8.33 2.43
C VAL A 182 -0.57 8.18 3.24
N VAL A 183 -0.48 8.52 4.52
CA VAL A 183 -1.64 8.67 5.41
C VAL A 183 -1.79 10.14 5.77
N LEU A 184 -2.99 10.68 5.61
CA LEU A 184 -3.35 12.07 5.86
C LEU A 184 -4.30 12.13 7.05
N CYS A 185 -3.96 12.90 8.08
CA CYS A 185 -4.74 13.05 9.30
C CYS A 185 -5.17 14.51 9.49
N PRO A 186 -6.11 15.04 8.67
CA PRO A 186 -6.52 16.44 8.74
C PRO A 186 -7.05 16.81 10.10
N ASP A 187 -6.76 18.03 10.54
CA ASP A 187 -7.23 18.56 11.83
C ASP A 187 -8.67 19.09 11.74
N THR A 188 -9.08 19.55 10.56
CA THR A 188 -10.41 20.14 10.34
C THR A 188 -11.03 19.69 9.02
N GLU A 189 -12.37 19.85 8.89
CA GLU A 189 -13.11 19.49 7.68
C GLU A 189 -12.76 20.41 6.49
N GLU A 190 -12.36 21.64 6.76
CA GLU A 190 -11.98 22.64 5.74
C GLU A 190 -10.71 22.26 4.99
N GLU A 191 -9.87 21.41 5.56
CA GLU A 191 -8.65 20.89 4.91
C GLU A 191 -8.98 19.86 3.81
N ILE A 192 -10.08 19.13 3.95
CA ILE A 192 -10.44 17.99 3.09
C ILE A 192 -10.53 18.35 1.59
N PRO A 193 -11.25 19.40 1.17
CA PRO A 193 -11.39 19.71 -0.24
C PRO A 193 -10.05 19.97 -0.94
N GLY A 194 -9.13 20.66 -0.26
CA GLY A 194 -7.79 20.93 -0.78
C GLY A 194 -6.94 19.66 -0.89
N LEU A 195 -6.97 18.82 0.14
CA LEU A 195 -6.27 17.54 0.15
C LEU A 195 -6.78 16.61 -0.97
N VAL A 196 -8.09 16.48 -1.14
CA VAL A 196 -8.70 15.67 -2.21
C VAL A 196 -8.27 16.17 -3.59
N LYS A 197 -8.39 17.48 -3.83
CA LYS A 197 -8.02 18.11 -5.10
C LYS A 197 -6.56 17.81 -5.47
N ASP A 198 -5.64 17.99 -4.53
CA ASP A 198 -4.22 17.80 -4.79
C ASP A 198 -3.85 16.31 -4.87
N CYS A 199 -4.50 15.42 -4.14
CA CYS A 199 -4.33 13.97 -4.31
C CYS A 199 -4.73 13.53 -5.73
N ILE A 200 -5.86 14.01 -6.25
CA ILE A 200 -6.29 13.74 -7.63
C ILE A 200 -5.25 14.27 -8.64
N ALA A 201 -4.77 15.50 -8.45
CA ALA A 201 -3.75 16.10 -9.33
C ALA A 201 -2.40 15.36 -9.31
N LEU A 202 -2.12 14.63 -8.23
CA LEU A 202 -0.93 13.81 -8.03
C LEU A 202 -1.12 12.35 -8.46
N ASP A 203 -2.29 12.01 -9.01
CA ASP A 203 -2.66 10.65 -9.40
C ASP A 203 -2.52 9.65 -8.21
N LEU A 204 -3.06 10.06 -7.06
CA LEU A 204 -3.17 9.22 -5.87
C LEU A 204 -4.60 8.71 -5.72
N THR A 205 -4.75 7.41 -5.50
CA THR A 205 -6.05 6.79 -5.18
C THR A 205 -6.46 7.16 -3.76
N ILE A 206 -7.60 7.81 -3.61
CA ILE A 206 -8.07 8.31 -2.32
C ILE A 206 -8.88 7.23 -1.60
N ILE A 207 -8.50 6.94 -0.36
CA ILE A 207 -9.17 5.98 0.53
C ILE A 207 -9.64 6.73 1.78
N PRO A 208 -10.93 7.06 1.92
CA PRO A 208 -11.46 7.64 3.15
C PRO A 208 -11.51 6.58 4.25
N ARG A 209 -11.07 6.94 5.45
CA ARG A 209 -11.03 6.04 6.60
C ARG A 209 -11.47 6.75 7.88
N GLY A 210 -12.54 6.26 8.49
CA GLY A 210 -12.89 6.55 9.88
C GLY A 210 -12.20 5.57 10.83
N GLY A 211 -12.97 4.89 11.69
CA GLY A 211 -12.44 3.88 12.62
C GLY A 211 -11.90 2.59 11.99
N GLY A 212 -11.97 2.42 10.67
CA GLY A 212 -11.50 1.21 9.98
C GLY A 212 -12.27 -0.06 10.33
N THR A 213 -13.51 0.07 10.77
CA THR A 213 -14.36 -1.06 11.23
C THR A 213 -15.33 -1.58 10.16
N GLY A 214 -15.19 -1.15 8.92
CA GLY A 214 -16.01 -1.61 7.80
C GLY A 214 -15.72 -3.08 7.44
N TYR A 215 -16.76 -3.78 6.97
CA TYR A 215 -16.68 -5.18 6.54
C TYR A 215 -16.69 -5.36 5.02
N THR A 216 -16.45 -4.29 4.26
CA THR A 216 -16.53 -4.32 2.79
C THR A 216 -15.19 -4.10 2.08
N GLY A 217 -14.12 -3.93 2.84
CA GLY A 217 -12.80 -3.58 2.28
C GLY A 217 -12.69 -2.13 1.80
N GLY A 218 -13.67 -1.27 2.14
CA GLY A 218 -13.72 0.12 1.67
C GLY A 218 -12.60 1.02 2.21
N ALA A 219 -11.92 0.61 3.28
CA ALA A 219 -10.78 1.31 3.86
C ALA A 219 -9.44 0.62 3.58
N VAL A 220 -9.42 -0.39 2.70
CA VAL A 220 -8.21 -1.15 2.33
C VAL A 220 -7.58 -0.55 1.08
N PRO A 221 -6.32 -0.11 1.12
CA PRO A 221 -5.60 0.31 -0.08
C PRO A 221 -5.41 -0.86 -1.05
N LEU A 222 -5.79 -0.67 -2.32
CA LEU A 222 -5.63 -1.65 -3.38
C LEU A 222 -4.42 -1.35 -4.29
N ASP A 223 -3.87 -0.16 -4.17
CA ASP A 223 -2.79 0.35 -5.00
C ASP A 223 -1.71 1.03 -4.14
N ALA A 224 -0.44 0.83 -4.50
CA ALA A 224 0.71 1.41 -3.82
C ALA A 224 0.75 2.96 -3.90
N ARG A 225 -0.03 3.58 -4.78
CA ARG A 225 -0.20 5.04 -4.88
C ARG A 225 -1.45 5.54 -4.16
N SER A 226 -1.90 4.85 -3.13
CA SER A 226 -3.07 5.26 -2.35
C SER A 226 -2.72 6.31 -1.29
N ALA A 227 -3.60 7.29 -1.12
CA ALA A 227 -3.61 8.23 -0.02
C ALA A 227 -4.79 7.89 0.90
N VAL A 228 -4.52 7.44 2.11
CA VAL A 228 -5.56 7.23 3.12
C VAL A 228 -5.83 8.57 3.81
N ILE A 229 -7.07 9.05 3.76
CA ILE A 229 -7.51 10.20 4.55
C ILE A 229 -8.19 9.68 5.81
N ASN A 230 -7.44 9.71 6.92
CA ASN A 230 -7.93 9.28 8.23
C ASN A 230 -8.65 10.45 8.92
N THR A 231 -9.93 10.27 9.22
CA THR A 231 -10.80 11.32 9.79
C THR A 231 -10.85 11.30 11.31
N GLU A 232 -10.01 10.56 12.00
CA GLU A 232 -10.08 10.37 13.47
C GLU A 232 -10.05 11.66 14.29
N LYS A 233 -9.40 12.72 13.78
CA LYS A 233 -9.33 14.03 14.42
C LYS A 233 -10.58 14.89 14.18
N LEU A 234 -11.42 14.53 13.23
CA LEU A 234 -12.70 15.22 12.96
C LEU A 234 -13.76 14.73 13.96
N ASP A 235 -13.53 14.98 15.24
CA ASP A 235 -14.25 14.36 16.36
C ASP A 235 -15.23 15.29 17.07
N ARG A 236 -15.63 16.39 16.41
CA ARG A 236 -16.58 17.36 16.95
C ARG A 236 -17.95 16.72 17.16
N LEU A 237 -18.56 17.01 18.31
CA LEU A 237 -19.96 16.68 18.63
C LEU A 237 -20.71 17.98 18.92
N ALA A 238 -21.79 18.21 18.20
CA ALA A 238 -22.68 19.35 18.46
C ALA A 238 -23.69 19.01 19.60
N VAL A 239 -24.34 20.02 20.10
CA VAL A 239 -25.45 19.82 21.04
C VAL A 239 -26.66 19.24 20.29
N PRO A 240 -27.37 18.24 20.86
CA PRO A 240 -28.57 17.70 20.25
C PRO A 240 -29.62 18.77 20.08
N GLN A 241 -30.24 18.83 18.90
CA GLN A 241 -31.25 19.81 18.52
C GLN A 241 -32.38 19.17 17.69
N GLU A 242 -33.52 19.83 17.62
CA GLU A 242 -34.60 19.43 16.73
C GLU A 242 -34.47 20.15 15.40
N LEU A 243 -34.42 19.37 14.30
CA LEU A 243 -34.37 19.89 12.94
C LEU A 243 -35.40 19.17 12.06
N THR A 244 -36.07 19.93 11.18
CA THR A 244 -36.85 19.34 10.09
C THR A 244 -35.87 18.93 8.99
N LEU A 245 -35.75 17.63 8.77
CA LEU A 245 -34.85 17.07 7.75
C LEU A 245 -35.50 17.21 6.37
N PRO A 246 -34.69 17.32 5.30
CA PRO A 246 -35.17 17.30 3.92
C PRO A 246 -36.06 16.09 3.66
N GLY A 247 -37.29 16.32 3.12
CA GLY A 247 -38.23 15.24 2.85
C GLY A 247 -39.07 14.77 4.05
N THR A 248 -39.04 15.50 5.18
CA THR A 248 -39.90 15.24 6.35
C THR A 248 -40.76 16.45 6.68
N ASP A 249 -41.96 16.20 7.23
CA ASP A 249 -42.95 17.28 7.59
C ASP A 249 -42.88 17.64 9.08
N ARG A 250 -42.05 17.01 9.87
CA ARG A 250 -41.93 17.19 11.32
C ARG A 250 -40.46 17.29 11.78
N PRO A 251 -40.20 17.98 12.90
CA PRO A 251 -38.92 18.03 13.52
C PRO A 251 -38.49 16.64 14.02
N HIS A 252 -37.19 16.34 13.89
CA HIS A 252 -36.55 15.16 14.42
C HIS A 252 -35.43 15.57 15.35
N ALA A 253 -35.25 14.81 16.45
CA ALA A 253 -34.08 14.96 17.28
C ALA A 253 -32.82 14.56 16.48
N THR A 254 -31.89 15.46 16.37
CA THR A 254 -30.68 15.32 15.56
C THR A 254 -29.44 15.72 16.34
N ILE A 255 -28.31 15.15 15.96
CA ILE A 255 -26.99 15.55 16.43
C ILE A 255 -26.03 15.60 15.25
N GLN A 256 -25.34 16.71 15.09
CA GLN A 256 -24.26 16.82 14.12
C GLN A 256 -22.95 16.32 14.74
N CYS A 257 -22.27 15.43 14.04
CA CYS A 257 -20.97 14.90 14.47
C CYS A 257 -19.99 14.87 13.30
N GLY A 258 -18.72 15.05 13.62
CA GLY A 258 -17.61 14.90 12.67
C GLY A 258 -17.42 13.43 12.27
N ALA A 259 -16.78 13.23 11.12
CA ALA A 259 -16.58 11.91 10.51
C ALA A 259 -15.65 10.96 11.33
N GLY A 260 -14.91 11.50 12.29
CA GLY A 260 -14.04 10.73 13.21
C GLY A 260 -14.73 10.25 14.48
N VAL A 261 -16.00 10.66 14.72
CA VAL A 261 -16.69 10.31 15.97
C VAL A 261 -17.12 8.85 15.97
N VAL A 262 -16.74 8.11 17.00
CA VAL A 262 -17.22 6.73 17.22
C VAL A 262 -18.63 6.74 17.80
N THR A 263 -19.50 5.86 17.31
CA THR A 263 -20.92 5.75 17.71
C THR A 263 -21.13 5.74 19.23
N ARG A 264 -20.28 5.06 19.98
CA ARG A 264 -20.34 5.01 21.46
C ARG A 264 -20.24 6.42 22.08
N ARG A 265 -19.41 7.31 21.53
CA ARG A 265 -19.30 8.71 22.00
C ARG A 265 -20.57 9.49 21.72
N VAL A 266 -21.18 9.30 20.54
CA VAL A 266 -22.47 9.91 20.21
C VAL A 266 -23.52 9.50 21.22
N MET A 267 -23.68 8.20 21.49
CA MET A 267 -24.64 7.68 22.46
C MET A 267 -24.43 8.24 23.87
N ALA A 268 -23.21 8.23 24.36
CA ALA A 268 -22.88 8.79 25.69
C ALA A 268 -23.21 10.27 25.78
N HIS A 269 -22.92 11.05 24.72
CA HIS A 269 -23.21 12.47 24.67
C HIS A 269 -24.71 12.77 24.64
N VAL A 270 -25.50 12.01 23.88
CA VAL A 270 -26.97 12.16 23.83
C VAL A 270 -27.58 11.84 25.19
N VAL A 271 -27.15 10.75 25.86
CA VAL A 271 -27.64 10.36 27.19
C VAL A 271 -27.30 11.47 28.22
N ALA A 272 -26.09 11.98 28.22
CA ALA A 272 -25.70 13.08 29.11
C ALA A 272 -26.53 14.36 28.87
N ALA A 273 -26.75 14.73 27.62
CA ALA A 273 -27.58 15.88 27.26
C ALA A 273 -29.05 15.71 27.64
N ALA A 274 -29.60 14.49 27.58
CA ALA A 274 -30.94 14.19 28.02
C ALA A 274 -31.10 14.24 29.55
N ALA A 275 -30.07 13.81 30.30
CA ALA A 275 -30.08 13.86 31.76
C ALA A 275 -29.89 15.28 32.36
N ALA A 276 -29.39 16.21 31.56
CA ALA A 276 -29.20 17.63 31.95
C ALA A 276 -30.41 18.51 31.67
N ARG A 277 -31.46 17.97 31.09
CA ARG A 277 -32.77 18.66 30.87
C ARG A 277 -33.81 18.26 31.91
#